data_e3e10cd930eac9f94fd5838e138c13ef
#
_entry.id   e3e10cd930eac9f94fd5838e138c13ef
#
_cell.length_a   1.000
_cell.length_b   1.000
_cell.length_c   1.000
_cell.angle_alpha   90.00
_cell.angle_beta   90.00
_cell.angle_gamma   90.00
#
_symmetry.space_group_name_H-M   'P 1'
#
loop_
_entity.id
_entity.type
_entity.pdbx_description
1 polymer ?
#
loop_
_entity_poly.entity_id
_entity_poly.type
_entity_poly.pdbx_seq_one_letter_code
_entity_poly.pdbx_strand_id
1 'polypeptide(L)'
;MNGTLPTFTVTYGNLPSGVQAADIFGTMASASTTTDGKTTGSFDITVTTPVLKAEAGANYEVGAVTKGTLTVNPRSSSGGGGGSSVSTYSVTVGKTDNGSVSVSPKSASKGDTVTITVTPDKGYVLETLTVLDKNDKEIKLTEKNGKYTFTMPAGKVEVKATFMEDNSMLNFFMDVKAGDYFYDAVLWAAEKGITSGTDATHFSPNAACTRAQIVTFLWRAAGSPEPKGTGSFADVPADSYYTKAVAWAVENGITGGTGDGKFSPNATCTREQAVAFLYRASGSPAVSGGSAFNDVAANAYYADAVAWAEKNEITGGIGGGLFGSGNDCTRAQIVTFLYRTYQGK
;
A
#
# COMPACT_ATOMS: atom_id res chain seq x y z
N MET A 1 -4.69 48.96 -5.35
CA MET A 1 -4.10 47.70 -4.84
C MET A 1 -3.37 48.02 -3.55
N ASN A 2 -3.65 47.29 -2.46
CA ASN A 2 -3.02 47.58 -1.16
C ASN A 2 -1.72 46.78 -1.04
N GLY A 3 -0.87 46.73 -1.96
CA GLY A 3 0.49 46.17 -2.06
C GLY A 3 1.15 45.45 -0.87
N THR A 4 0.38 44.82 0.02
CA THR A 4 0.91 44.04 1.13
C THR A 4 1.15 42.62 0.62
N LEU A 5 2.42 42.24 0.55
CA LEU A 5 2.83 40.87 0.23
C LEU A 5 2.45 39.90 1.35
N PRO A 6 2.07 38.67 1.02
CA PRO A 6 1.87 37.63 2.02
C PRO A 6 3.20 37.27 2.69
N THR A 7 3.14 36.74 3.90
CA THR A 7 4.30 36.12 4.54
C THR A 7 4.60 34.80 3.81
N PHE A 8 5.84 34.63 3.40
CA PHE A 8 6.29 33.36 2.79
C PHE A 8 6.84 32.43 3.87
N THR A 9 6.43 31.17 3.81
CA THR A 9 6.91 30.13 4.70
C THR A 9 7.78 29.15 3.90
N VAL A 10 8.94 28.78 4.45
CA VAL A 10 9.81 27.75 3.87
C VAL A 10 9.55 26.44 4.62
N THR A 11 9.28 25.38 3.88
CA THR A 11 9.09 24.05 4.44
C THR A 11 10.35 23.20 4.18
N TYR A 12 10.82 22.51 5.18
CA TYR A 12 11.95 21.59 5.10
C TYR A 12 11.39 20.16 4.97
N GLY A 13 11.71 19.50 3.86
CA GLY A 13 11.34 18.08 3.64
C GLY A 13 12.41 17.14 4.18
N ASN A 14 12.06 15.86 4.33
CA ASN A 14 12.97 14.76 4.67
C ASN A 14 13.78 14.95 5.98
N LEU A 15 13.25 15.68 6.95
CA LEU A 15 13.83 15.72 8.28
C LEU A 15 13.52 14.40 9.01
N PRO A 16 14.50 13.81 9.74
CA PRO A 16 14.23 12.63 10.55
C PRO A 16 13.14 12.86 11.60
N SER A 17 12.46 11.80 12.01
CA SER A 17 11.39 11.89 13.01
C SER A 17 11.91 12.48 14.32
N GLY A 18 11.24 13.53 14.81
CA GLY A 18 11.61 14.23 16.05
C GLY A 18 12.69 15.29 15.91
N VAL A 19 13.28 15.48 14.71
CA VAL A 19 14.32 16.49 14.45
C VAL A 19 13.68 17.75 13.87
N GLN A 20 13.99 18.92 14.44
CA GLN A 20 13.56 20.21 13.92
C GLN A 20 14.63 20.80 12.99
N ALA A 21 14.20 21.58 11.99
CA ALA A 21 15.14 22.25 11.09
C ALA A 21 16.18 23.10 11.85
N ALA A 22 15.76 23.77 12.93
CA ALA A 22 16.66 24.57 13.79
C ALA A 22 17.73 23.74 14.52
N ASP A 23 17.55 22.43 14.65
CA ASP A 23 18.58 21.57 15.25
C ASP A 23 19.74 21.32 14.29
N ILE A 24 19.46 21.34 12.99
CA ILE A 24 20.41 20.99 11.91
C ILE A 24 21.02 22.23 11.27
N PHE A 25 20.19 23.28 11.03
CA PHE A 25 20.64 24.46 10.29
C PHE A 25 21.07 25.58 11.24
N GLY A 26 22.28 26.10 11.00
CA GLY A 26 22.79 27.32 11.65
C GLY A 26 22.20 28.58 11.01
N THR A 27 21.95 28.54 9.69
CA THR A 27 21.20 29.59 9.00
C THR A 27 20.00 28.96 8.29
N MET A 28 18.81 29.42 8.65
CA MET A 28 17.55 28.97 8.05
C MET A 28 17.35 29.58 6.67
N ALA A 29 16.70 28.84 5.78
CA ALA A 29 16.31 29.38 4.49
C ALA A 29 15.25 30.50 4.67
N SER A 30 15.32 31.53 3.83
CA SER A 30 14.32 32.59 3.75
C SER A 30 13.74 32.65 2.35
N ALA A 31 12.49 33.10 2.23
CA ALA A 31 11.82 33.25 0.96
C ALA A 31 11.49 34.73 0.70
N SER A 32 11.74 35.19 -0.52
CA SER A 32 11.48 36.55 -0.95
C SER A 32 11.05 36.61 -2.42
N THR A 33 10.43 37.70 -2.82
CA THR A 33 10.08 37.98 -4.22
C THR A 33 10.46 39.39 -4.60
N THR A 34 10.66 39.64 -5.88
CA THR A 34 11.02 40.96 -6.41
C THR A 34 9.83 41.89 -6.66
N THR A 35 8.60 41.35 -6.63
CA THR A 35 7.39 42.18 -6.83
C THR A 35 7.02 42.95 -5.55
N ASP A 36 6.50 44.15 -5.74
CA ASP A 36 5.87 44.96 -4.68
C ASP A 36 4.39 44.62 -4.43
N GLY A 37 3.86 43.60 -5.15
CA GLY A 37 2.44 43.19 -5.08
C GLY A 37 1.46 44.11 -5.76
N LYS A 38 1.89 45.15 -6.48
CA LYS A 38 1.04 46.12 -7.18
C LYS A 38 0.91 45.82 -8.67
N THR A 39 1.91 45.21 -9.28
CA THR A 39 1.91 44.79 -10.68
C THR A 39 1.30 43.39 -10.77
N THR A 40 0.32 43.23 -11.69
CA THR A 40 -0.28 41.92 -11.97
C THR A 40 0.67 41.03 -12.76
N GLY A 41 0.67 39.75 -12.46
CA GLY A 41 1.53 38.79 -13.15
C GLY A 41 1.95 37.64 -12.24
N SER A 42 2.79 36.75 -12.75
CA SER A 42 3.43 35.69 -12.01
C SER A 42 4.89 36.05 -11.71
N PHE A 43 5.28 35.97 -10.46
CA PHE A 43 6.59 36.35 -9.97
C PHE A 43 7.22 35.18 -9.24
N ASP A 44 8.52 34.95 -9.45
CA ASP A 44 9.26 33.93 -8.74
C ASP A 44 9.40 34.29 -7.24
N ILE A 45 9.24 33.29 -6.39
CA ILE A 45 9.64 33.35 -5.00
C ILE A 45 11.01 32.68 -4.91
N THR A 46 12.05 33.46 -4.66
CA THR A 46 13.41 32.97 -4.46
C THR A 46 13.55 32.48 -3.03
N VAL A 47 14.12 31.28 -2.86
CA VAL A 47 14.43 30.70 -1.56
C VAL A 47 15.95 30.66 -1.41
N THR A 48 16.47 31.18 -0.30
CA THR A 48 17.90 31.11 -0.01
C THR A 48 18.29 29.69 0.44
N THR A 49 19.49 29.23 0.07
CA THR A 49 20.00 27.94 0.54
C THR A 49 20.29 28.03 2.04
N PRO A 50 19.75 27.12 2.88
CA PRO A 50 20.10 27.10 4.29
C PRO A 50 21.55 26.61 4.50
N VAL A 51 22.15 26.95 5.64
CA VAL A 51 23.51 26.52 5.96
C VAL A 51 23.46 25.57 7.17
N LEU A 52 24.06 24.40 7.02
CA LEU A 52 24.18 23.43 8.10
C LEU A 52 25.04 23.97 9.25
N LYS A 53 24.76 23.55 10.48
CA LYS A 53 25.70 23.68 11.60
C LYS A 53 26.94 22.81 11.33
N ALA A 54 28.09 23.22 11.84
CA ALA A 54 29.32 22.51 11.59
C ALA A 54 29.28 21.03 12.02
N GLU A 55 28.66 20.75 13.15
CA GLU A 55 28.48 19.41 13.68
C GLU A 55 27.45 18.58 12.91
N ALA A 56 26.54 19.21 12.17
CA ALA A 56 25.53 18.53 11.38
C ALA A 56 26.04 18.09 10.00
N GLY A 57 27.06 18.74 9.45
CA GLY A 57 27.58 18.49 8.11
C GLY A 57 28.16 17.09 7.89
N ALA A 58 28.46 16.34 8.96
CA ALA A 58 28.90 14.94 8.87
C ALA A 58 27.75 13.95 8.58
N ASN A 59 26.51 14.31 8.91
CA ASN A 59 25.34 13.42 8.86
C ASN A 59 24.21 13.91 7.94
N TYR A 60 24.29 15.16 7.49
CA TYR A 60 23.25 15.79 6.68
C TYR A 60 23.83 16.55 5.50
N GLU A 61 23.10 16.60 4.42
CA GLU A 61 23.38 17.44 3.25
C GLU A 61 22.18 18.31 2.90
N VAL A 62 22.42 19.46 2.28
CA VAL A 62 21.35 20.32 1.78
C VAL A 62 20.94 19.82 0.40
N GLY A 63 19.74 19.28 0.31
CA GLY A 63 19.14 18.84 -0.95
C GLY A 63 18.74 20.01 -1.86
N ALA A 64 17.95 19.71 -2.89
CA ALA A 64 17.48 20.70 -3.85
C ALA A 64 16.58 21.77 -3.19
N VAL A 65 16.87 23.03 -3.47
CA VAL A 65 16.02 24.18 -3.06
C VAL A 65 15.07 24.51 -4.19
N THR A 66 13.74 24.36 -3.94
CA THR A 66 12.70 24.58 -4.93
C THR A 66 12.15 26.01 -4.82
N LYS A 67 12.04 26.70 -5.94
CA LYS A 67 11.41 28.02 -6.03
C LYS A 67 9.88 27.92 -5.94
N GLY A 68 9.25 28.94 -5.37
CA GLY A 68 7.81 29.15 -5.42
C GLY A 68 7.38 30.15 -6.51
N THR A 69 6.08 30.31 -6.70
CA THR A 69 5.51 31.32 -7.60
C THR A 69 4.42 32.12 -6.89
N LEU A 70 4.50 33.43 -6.95
CA LEU A 70 3.46 34.35 -6.49
C LEU A 70 2.68 34.88 -7.70
N THR A 71 1.37 34.67 -7.75
CA THR A 71 0.51 35.26 -8.77
C THR A 71 -0.25 36.43 -8.19
N VAL A 72 -0.05 37.63 -8.78
CA VAL A 72 -0.76 38.83 -8.44
C VAL A 72 -1.87 39.05 -9.46
N ASN A 73 -3.11 38.88 -9.04
CA ASN A 73 -4.28 39.04 -9.89
C ASN A 73 -4.80 40.48 -9.88
N PRO A 74 -5.38 40.98 -10.98
CA PRO A 74 -6.03 42.30 -11.01
C PRO A 74 -7.21 42.30 -10.01
N ARG A 75 -7.37 43.42 -9.28
CA ARG A 75 -8.53 43.60 -8.43
C ARG A 75 -9.74 43.84 -9.33
N SER A 76 -10.81 43.06 -9.16
CA SER A 76 -12.09 43.33 -9.82
C SER A 76 -12.58 44.71 -9.39
N SER A 77 -12.53 45.69 -10.27
CA SER A 77 -13.16 47.00 -10.06
C SER A 77 -14.68 46.84 -10.24
N SER A 78 -15.44 46.97 -9.16
CA SER A 78 -16.88 47.20 -9.24
C SER A 78 -17.15 48.60 -9.81
N GLY A 79 -17.12 48.70 -11.13
CA GLY A 79 -17.51 49.90 -11.90
C GLY A 79 -18.52 49.49 -12.95
N GLY A 80 -19.76 50.00 -12.88
CA GLY A 80 -20.87 49.64 -13.74
C GLY A 80 -20.60 49.94 -15.22
N GLY A 81 -20.94 49.00 -16.08
CA GLY A 81 -20.96 49.09 -17.52
C GLY A 81 -21.44 47.76 -18.08
N GLY A 82 -22.59 47.72 -18.76
CA GLY A 82 -23.27 46.54 -19.24
C GLY A 82 -22.36 45.59 -20.03
N GLY A 83 -22.09 44.46 -19.46
CA GLY A 83 -21.43 43.31 -20.09
C GLY A 83 -22.14 42.05 -19.61
N SER A 84 -22.43 41.12 -20.50
CA SER A 84 -23.01 39.81 -20.21
C SER A 84 -22.48 39.25 -18.90
N SER A 85 -23.36 39.01 -17.92
CA SER A 85 -23.01 38.38 -16.67
C SER A 85 -22.50 36.98 -16.95
N VAL A 86 -21.20 36.77 -16.87
CA VAL A 86 -20.61 35.41 -16.93
C VAL A 86 -21.03 34.68 -15.67
N SER A 87 -21.90 33.69 -15.81
CA SER A 87 -22.38 32.90 -14.70
C SER A 87 -21.22 32.09 -14.11
N THR A 88 -20.94 32.28 -12.85
CA THR A 88 -20.01 31.41 -12.08
C THR A 88 -20.77 30.36 -11.28
N TYR A 89 -20.17 29.22 -11.12
CA TYR A 89 -20.74 28.07 -10.41
C TYR A 89 -19.82 27.65 -9.28
N SER A 90 -20.41 27.25 -8.16
CA SER A 90 -19.64 26.82 -6.98
C SER A 90 -19.00 25.46 -7.15
N VAL A 91 -17.83 25.32 -6.57
CA VAL A 91 -17.14 24.03 -6.37
C VAL A 91 -17.15 23.73 -4.87
N THR A 92 -17.84 22.69 -4.49
CA THR A 92 -17.94 22.23 -3.10
C THR A 92 -17.04 21.01 -2.89
N VAL A 93 -16.54 20.84 -1.68
CA VAL A 93 -15.79 19.65 -1.28
C VAL A 93 -16.62 18.93 -0.24
N GLY A 94 -16.84 17.62 -0.44
CA GLY A 94 -17.49 16.75 0.53
C GLY A 94 -16.66 16.61 1.81
N LYS A 95 -17.29 16.10 2.87
CA LYS A 95 -16.57 15.79 4.10
C LYS A 95 -15.55 14.69 3.83
N THR A 96 -14.35 14.86 4.35
CA THR A 96 -13.28 13.86 4.28
C THR A 96 -12.81 13.51 5.69
N ASP A 97 -12.49 12.25 5.92
CA ASP A 97 -11.83 11.77 7.13
C ASP A 97 -10.42 11.27 6.71
N ASN A 98 -9.42 11.40 7.58
CA ASN A 98 -8.03 10.97 7.35
C ASN A 98 -7.28 11.72 6.23
N GLY A 99 -7.71 12.93 5.96
CA GLY A 99 -7.07 13.81 4.98
C GLY A 99 -7.94 15.01 4.63
N SER A 100 -7.41 15.91 3.85
CA SER A 100 -8.11 17.12 3.43
C SER A 100 -8.00 17.34 1.93
N VAL A 101 -9.03 17.99 1.37
CA VAL A 101 -9.07 18.37 -0.03
C VAL A 101 -9.37 19.86 -0.12
N SER A 102 -8.63 20.57 -0.93
CA SER A 102 -8.88 21.98 -1.24
C SER A 102 -9.03 22.19 -2.74
N VAL A 103 -9.82 23.19 -3.12
CA VAL A 103 -10.07 23.55 -4.52
C VAL A 103 -9.79 25.00 -4.76
N SER A 104 -9.24 25.32 -5.92
CA SER A 104 -8.95 26.67 -6.34
C SER A 104 -9.21 26.86 -7.84
N PRO A 105 -10.08 27.82 -8.24
CA PRO A 105 -10.96 28.65 -7.41
C PRO A 105 -12.16 27.87 -6.84
N LYS A 106 -12.79 28.38 -5.77
CA LYS A 106 -14.02 27.81 -5.17
C LYS A 106 -15.29 28.15 -5.96
N SER A 107 -15.19 29.01 -6.99
CA SER A 107 -16.24 29.38 -7.93
C SER A 107 -15.59 29.70 -9.25
N ALA A 108 -16.10 29.16 -10.33
CA ALA A 108 -15.54 29.29 -11.67
C ALA A 108 -16.61 29.34 -12.73
N SER A 109 -16.29 29.93 -13.89
CA SER A 109 -17.17 29.96 -15.06
C SER A 109 -17.01 28.67 -15.87
N LYS A 110 -18.00 28.36 -16.69
CA LYS A 110 -17.91 27.24 -17.64
C LYS A 110 -16.64 27.39 -18.51
N GLY A 111 -15.83 26.33 -18.55
CA GLY A 111 -14.59 26.28 -19.31
C GLY A 111 -13.34 26.64 -18.52
N ASP A 112 -13.48 27.26 -17.34
CA ASP A 112 -12.33 27.54 -16.48
C ASP A 112 -11.71 26.25 -15.91
N THR A 113 -10.41 26.30 -15.65
CA THR A 113 -9.71 25.20 -14.98
C THR A 113 -9.78 25.37 -13.47
N VAL A 114 -10.21 24.32 -12.79
CA VAL A 114 -10.18 24.21 -11.32
C VAL A 114 -9.11 23.23 -10.92
N THR A 115 -8.29 23.62 -9.95
CA THR A 115 -7.25 22.76 -9.37
C THR A 115 -7.72 22.19 -8.04
N ILE A 116 -7.51 20.89 -7.86
CA ILE A 116 -7.74 20.18 -6.61
C ILE A 116 -6.39 19.86 -6.01
N THR A 117 -6.20 20.19 -4.74
CA THR A 117 -5.04 19.77 -3.94
C THR A 117 -5.52 18.79 -2.88
N VAL A 118 -4.92 17.62 -2.85
CA VAL A 118 -5.21 16.55 -1.89
C VAL A 118 -4.07 16.50 -0.89
N THR A 119 -4.41 16.43 0.39
CA THR A 119 -3.43 16.35 1.49
C THR A 119 -3.87 15.24 2.43
N PRO A 120 -3.35 14.02 2.27
CA PRO A 120 -3.59 12.94 3.22
C PRO A 120 -3.02 13.27 4.61
N ASP A 121 -3.65 12.78 5.67
CA ASP A 121 -3.09 12.84 7.01
C ASP A 121 -1.90 11.86 7.14
N LYS A 122 -1.10 12.02 8.20
CA LYS A 122 0.04 11.15 8.44
C LYS A 122 -0.41 9.69 8.56
N GLY A 123 0.15 8.82 7.73
CA GLY A 123 -0.18 7.40 7.69
C GLY A 123 -1.38 7.06 6.80
N TYR A 124 -1.82 8.01 5.95
CA TYR A 124 -2.89 7.78 4.99
C TYR A 124 -2.46 8.18 3.58
N VAL A 125 -3.10 7.59 2.58
CA VAL A 125 -2.97 7.92 1.14
C VAL A 125 -4.34 8.13 0.52
N LEU A 126 -4.39 8.86 -0.60
CA LEU A 126 -5.61 9.02 -1.37
C LEU A 126 -6.06 7.66 -1.92
N GLU A 127 -7.27 7.24 -1.57
CA GLU A 127 -7.90 6.02 -2.10
C GLU A 127 -8.73 6.34 -3.36
N THR A 128 -9.67 7.29 -3.25
CA THR A 128 -10.49 7.73 -4.38
C THR A 128 -10.57 9.24 -4.46
N LEU A 129 -10.66 9.78 -5.68
CA LEU A 129 -10.96 11.17 -5.94
C LEU A 129 -11.93 11.24 -7.12
N THR A 130 -13.13 11.73 -6.88
CA THR A 130 -14.17 11.90 -7.89
C THR A 130 -14.71 13.33 -7.90
N VAL A 131 -15.05 13.81 -9.07
CA VAL A 131 -15.69 15.13 -9.28
C VAL A 131 -17.01 14.91 -9.99
N LEU A 132 -18.10 15.32 -9.36
CA LEU A 132 -19.45 15.12 -9.86
C LEU A 132 -20.09 16.44 -10.29
N ASP A 133 -20.75 16.45 -11.43
CA ASP A 133 -21.56 17.57 -11.87
C ASP A 133 -22.93 17.62 -11.13
N LYS A 134 -23.74 18.61 -11.43
CA LYS A 134 -25.08 18.79 -10.84
C LYS A 134 -26.07 17.63 -11.09
N ASN A 135 -25.74 16.68 -11.95
CA ASN A 135 -26.54 15.51 -12.30
C ASN A 135 -25.85 14.20 -11.84
N ASP A 136 -24.89 14.29 -10.90
CA ASP A 136 -24.07 13.19 -10.38
C ASP A 136 -23.24 12.45 -11.46
N LYS A 137 -23.01 13.12 -12.60
CA LYS A 137 -22.13 12.59 -13.64
C LYS A 137 -20.68 12.93 -13.33
N GLU A 138 -19.81 11.94 -13.43
CA GLU A 138 -18.39 12.11 -13.18
C GLU A 138 -17.71 12.97 -14.26
N ILE A 139 -16.88 13.90 -13.79
CA ILE A 139 -16.05 14.79 -14.61
C ILE A 139 -14.64 14.23 -14.66
N LYS A 140 -14.08 14.11 -15.86
CA LYS A 140 -12.73 13.60 -16.07
C LYS A 140 -11.70 14.52 -15.42
N LEU A 141 -10.84 13.92 -14.60
CA LEU A 141 -9.69 14.56 -13.99
C LEU A 141 -8.44 14.40 -14.87
N THR A 142 -7.57 15.38 -14.79
CA THR A 142 -6.20 15.31 -15.31
C THR A 142 -5.25 15.46 -14.14
N GLU A 143 -4.35 14.49 -13.96
CA GLU A 143 -3.32 14.53 -12.94
C GLU A 143 -1.99 14.97 -13.55
N LYS A 144 -1.30 15.86 -12.85
CA LYS A 144 0.08 16.24 -13.16
C LYS A 144 0.83 16.62 -11.88
N ASN A 145 1.92 15.89 -11.59
CA ASN A 145 2.79 16.14 -10.42
C ASN A 145 2.00 16.19 -9.09
N GLY A 146 1.09 15.22 -8.86
CA GLY A 146 0.29 15.13 -7.64
C GLY A 146 -0.81 16.21 -7.49
N LYS A 147 -1.05 17.01 -8.52
CA LYS A 147 -2.17 17.95 -8.60
C LYS A 147 -3.20 17.45 -9.60
N TYR A 148 -4.46 17.57 -9.23
CA TYR A 148 -5.58 17.19 -10.08
C TYR A 148 -6.25 18.44 -10.62
N THR A 149 -6.68 18.42 -11.87
CA THR A 149 -7.39 19.52 -12.51
C THR A 149 -8.59 19.01 -13.29
N PHE A 150 -9.63 19.84 -13.38
CA PHE A 150 -10.77 19.60 -14.26
C PHE A 150 -11.25 20.89 -14.89
N THR A 151 -12.01 20.76 -15.99
CA THR A 151 -12.66 21.90 -16.65
C THR A 151 -14.05 22.09 -16.08
N MET A 152 -14.37 23.30 -15.62
CA MET A 152 -15.64 23.65 -15.00
C MET A 152 -16.81 23.51 -15.98
N PRO A 153 -17.86 22.71 -15.67
CA PRO A 153 -19.08 22.65 -16.48
C PRO A 153 -20.01 23.82 -16.22
N ALA A 154 -21.12 23.86 -16.93
CA ALA A 154 -22.20 24.85 -16.68
C ALA A 154 -23.11 24.37 -15.53
N GLY A 155 -22.63 24.42 -14.30
CA GLY A 155 -23.35 24.01 -13.10
C GLY A 155 -22.43 23.85 -11.91
N LYS A 156 -23.01 23.68 -10.71
CA LYS A 156 -22.29 23.38 -9.49
C LYS A 156 -21.58 22.03 -9.59
N VAL A 157 -20.48 21.89 -8.89
CA VAL A 157 -19.65 20.69 -8.86
C VAL A 157 -19.38 20.30 -7.41
N GLU A 158 -19.35 19.00 -7.14
CA GLU A 158 -18.94 18.44 -5.87
C GLU A 158 -17.69 17.56 -6.06
N VAL A 159 -16.69 17.79 -5.23
CA VAL A 159 -15.47 16.99 -5.17
C VAL A 159 -15.58 16.05 -3.97
N LYS A 160 -15.39 14.76 -4.19
CA LYS A 160 -15.39 13.72 -3.15
C LYS A 160 -14.06 13.02 -3.16
N ALA A 161 -13.52 12.76 -1.97
CA ALA A 161 -12.31 11.95 -1.81
C ALA A 161 -12.43 11.04 -0.59
N THR A 162 -11.82 9.87 -0.68
CA THR A 162 -11.60 8.95 0.44
C THR A 162 -10.11 8.71 0.62
N PHE A 163 -9.73 8.41 1.85
CA PHE A 163 -8.35 8.12 2.23
C PHE A 163 -8.30 6.78 2.92
N MET A 164 -7.28 5.98 2.60
CA MET A 164 -7.00 4.69 3.23
C MET A 164 -5.67 4.74 3.97
N GLU A 165 -5.45 3.82 4.90
CA GLU A 165 -4.16 3.73 5.59
C GLU A 165 -3.02 3.51 4.59
N ASP A 166 -1.92 4.27 4.78
CA ASP A 166 -0.71 4.12 3.99
C ASP A 166 0.13 2.95 4.50
N ASN A 167 -0.17 1.77 3.98
CA ASN A 167 0.59 0.58 4.27
C ASN A 167 1.91 0.50 3.47
N SER A 168 2.21 1.49 2.62
CA SER A 168 3.44 1.50 1.81
C SER A 168 4.71 1.59 2.65
N MET A 169 4.62 2.22 3.83
CA MET A 169 5.73 2.30 4.79
C MET A 169 6.09 0.95 5.43
N LEU A 170 5.19 -0.05 5.34
CA LEU A 170 5.44 -1.41 5.81
C LEU A 170 6.01 -2.31 4.71
N ASN A 171 6.01 -1.86 3.46
CA ASN A 171 6.51 -2.63 2.34
C ASN A 171 8.00 -2.39 2.11
N PHE A 172 8.83 -3.27 2.67
CA PHE A 172 10.27 -3.29 2.44
C PHE A 172 10.67 -3.98 1.13
N PHE A 173 9.72 -4.65 0.47
CA PHE A 173 10.01 -5.51 -0.67
C PHE A 173 9.80 -4.77 -1.99
N MET A 174 10.87 -4.58 -2.74
CA MET A 174 10.86 -3.87 -4.04
C MET A 174 10.08 -4.62 -5.13
N ASP A 175 9.89 -5.93 -4.96
CA ASP A 175 9.19 -6.82 -5.88
C ASP A 175 7.74 -7.13 -5.48
N VAL A 176 7.18 -6.35 -4.52
CA VAL A 176 5.78 -6.43 -4.08
C VAL A 176 5.14 -5.05 -4.24
N LYS A 177 4.12 -4.95 -5.09
CA LYS A 177 3.48 -3.67 -5.45
C LYS A 177 2.03 -3.63 -4.95
N ALA A 178 1.54 -2.44 -4.63
CA ALA A 178 0.17 -2.24 -4.12
C ALA A 178 -0.96 -2.81 -5.01
N GLY A 179 -0.71 -2.99 -6.32
CA GLY A 179 -1.67 -3.63 -7.24
C GLY A 179 -1.60 -5.15 -7.29
N ASP A 180 -0.69 -5.79 -6.57
CA ASP A 180 -0.54 -7.24 -6.57
C ASP A 180 -1.61 -7.90 -5.69
N TYR A 181 -2.22 -9.00 -6.15
CA TYR A 181 -3.26 -9.72 -5.40
C TYR A 181 -2.78 -10.26 -4.04
N PHE A 182 -1.48 -10.35 -3.85
CA PHE A 182 -0.83 -10.83 -2.65
C PHE A 182 -0.27 -9.71 -1.76
N TYR A 183 -0.44 -8.44 -2.14
CA TYR A 183 0.17 -7.29 -1.45
C TYR A 183 -0.14 -7.30 0.04
N ASP A 184 -1.41 -7.26 0.43
CA ASP A 184 -1.83 -7.24 1.83
C ASP A 184 -1.38 -8.49 2.60
N ALA A 185 -1.40 -9.64 1.92
CA ALA A 185 -0.95 -10.89 2.53
C ALA A 185 0.54 -10.90 2.84
N VAL A 186 1.37 -10.31 1.96
CA VAL A 186 2.83 -10.20 2.19
C VAL A 186 3.12 -9.22 3.31
N LEU A 187 2.45 -8.05 3.34
CA LEU A 187 2.62 -7.06 4.41
C LEU A 187 2.22 -7.67 5.77
N TRP A 188 1.06 -8.32 5.85
CA TRP A 188 0.62 -9.02 7.04
C TRP A 188 1.63 -10.09 7.49
N ALA A 189 2.13 -10.89 6.55
CA ALA A 189 3.10 -11.94 6.88
C ALA A 189 4.45 -11.38 7.36
N ALA A 190 4.87 -10.23 6.84
CA ALA A 190 6.05 -9.51 7.31
C ALA A 190 5.83 -8.90 8.70
N GLU A 191 4.71 -8.21 8.91
CA GLU A 191 4.33 -7.63 10.21
C GLU A 191 4.26 -8.68 11.32
N LYS A 192 3.68 -9.85 11.03
CA LYS A 192 3.56 -10.97 11.98
C LYS A 192 4.85 -11.79 12.13
N GLY A 193 5.94 -11.40 11.46
CA GLY A 193 7.21 -12.13 11.50
C GLY A 193 7.14 -13.53 10.85
N ILE A 194 6.12 -13.81 10.05
CA ILE A 194 5.96 -15.08 9.32
C ILE A 194 7.03 -15.18 8.23
N THR A 195 7.33 -14.07 7.57
CA THR A 195 8.39 -13.96 6.56
C THR A 195 9.26 -12.74 6.79
N SER A 196 10.52 -12.82 6.40
CA SER A 196 11.46 -11.70 6.29
C SER A 196 11.96 -11.50 4.85
N GLY A 197 11.26 -12.11 3.88
CA GLY A 197 11.70 -12.10 2.49
C GLY A 197 12.68 -13.22 2.16
N THR A 198 13.26 -13.14 0.98
CA THR A 198 14.40 -13.95 0.54
C THR A 198 15.72 -13.22 0.76
N ASP A 199 15.66 -11.89 0.79
CA ASP A 199 16.70 -10.98 1.26
C ASP A 199 16.06 -9.73 1.87
N ALA A 200 16.86 -8.73 2.22
CA ALA A 200 16.40 -7.52 2.90
C ALA A 200 15.41 -6.67 2.08
N THR A 201 15.35 -6.85 0.77
CA THR A 201 14.58 -6.03 -0.16
C THR A 201 13.67 -6.82 -1.11
N HIS A 202 13.71 -8.15 -1.06
CA HIS A 202 12.92 -9.01 -1.96
C HIS A 202 12.13 -10.05 -1.18
N PHE A 203 10.87 -10.18 -1.55
CA PHE A 203 9.98 -11.24 -1.10
C PHE A 203 10.05 -12.46 -2.02
N SER A 204 10.35 -12.27 -3.29
CA SER A 204 10.36 -13.27 -4.37
C SER A 204 9.00 -13.97 -4.56
N PRO A 205 7.93 -13.21 -4.89
CA PRO A 205 6.55 -13.70 -4.86
C PRO A 205 6.31 -14.91 -5.76
N ASN A 206 6.98 -14.97 -6.90
CA ASN A 206 6.82 -16.02 -7.90
C ASN A 206 7.74 -17.23 -7.69
N ALA A 207 8.64 -17.18 -6.74
CA ALA A 207 9.50 -18.32 -6.43
C ALA A 207 8.68 -19.45 -5.82
N ALA A 208 8.92 -20.68 -6.28
CA ALA A 208 8.33 -21.87 -5.70
C ALA A 208 8.81 -22.05 -4.23
N CYS A 209 7.89 -22.38 -3.34
CA CYS A 209 8.23 -22.69 -1.95
C CYS A 209 8.72 -24.13 -1.78
N THR A 210 9.73 -24.29 -0.96
CA THR A 210 10.09 -25.62 -0.49
C THR A 210 9.17 -26.09 0.65
N ARG A 211 9.13 -27.38 0.89
CA ARG A 211 8.35 -27.96 2.00
C ARG A 211 8.77 -27.39 3.35
N ALA A 212 10.08 -27.19 3.56
CA ALA A 212 10.61 -26.55 4.76
C ALA A 212 10.10 -25.11 4.95
N GLN A 213 10.07 -24.34 3.86
CA GLN A 213 9.55 -22.97 3.91
C GLN A 213 8.07 -22.93 4.29
N ILE A 214 7.25 -23.79 3.69
CA ILE A 214 5.80 -23.81 3.96
C ILE A 214 5.51 -24.19 5.41
N VAL A 215 6.11 -25.25 5.94
CA VAL A 215 5.88 -25.61 7.36
C VAL A 215 6.43 -24.54 8.31
N THR A 216 7.49 -23.83 7.93
CA THR A 216 8.02 -22.71 8.72
C THR A 216 7.04 -21.54 8.74
N PHE A 217 6.41 -21.20 7.61
CA PHE A 217 5.38 -20.17 7.58
C PHE A 217 4.15 -20.55 8.43
N LEU A 218 3.69 -21.79 8.34
CA LEU A 218 2.59 -22.30 9.16
C LEU A 218 2.92 -22.24 10.67
N TRP A 219 4.10 -22.69 11.05
CA TRP A 219 4.57 -22.68 12.43
C TRP A 219 4.65 -21.25 12.98
N ARG A 220 5.21 -20.31 12.20
CA ARG A 220 5.29 -18.90 12.59
C ARG A 220 3.91 -18.26 12.68
N ALA A 221 3.00 -18.56 11.75
CA ALA A 221 1.63 -18.08 11.80
C ALA A 221 0.87 -18.60 13.02
N ALA A 222 1.23 -19.79 13.53
CA ALA A 222 0.72 -20.35 14.78
C ALA A 222 1.37 -19.75 16.05
N GLY A 223 2.25 -18.74 15.92
CA GLY A 223 2.94 -18.10 17.03
C GLY A 223 4.23 -18.79 17.45
N SER A 224 4.82 -19.61 16.60
CA SER A 224 6.09 -20.31 16.82
C SER A 224 6.11 -21.17 18.10
N PRO A 225 5.11 -22.02 18.36
CA PRO A 225 5.06 -22.80 19.58
C PRO A 225 6.25 -23.75 19.68
N GLU A 226 6.82 -23.88 20.88
CA GLU A 226 7.95 -24.78 21.10
C GLU A 226 7.48 -26.24 20.98
N PRO A 227 8.08 -27.07 20.11
CA PRO A 227 7.71 -28.45 19.98
C PRO A 227 8.15 -29.24 21.21
N LYS A 228 7.38 -30.26 21.62
CA LYS A 228 7.68 -31.11 22.79
C LYS A 228 8.74 -32.18 22.49
N GLY A 229 8.87 -32.55 21.21
CA GLY A 229 9.79 -33.57 20.76
C GLY A 229 10.70 -33.07 19.61
N THR A 230 11.73 -33.84 19.34
CA THR A 230 12.56 -33.66 18.15
C THR A 230 11.98 -34.51 17.04
N GLY A 231 11.20 -33.93 16.14
CA GLY A 231 10.73 -34.67 14.95
C GLY A 231 11.93 -35.24 14.19
N SER A 232 12.04 -36.58 14.17
CA SER A 232 13.25 -37.24 13.67
C SER A 232 13.06 -37.69 12.23
N PHE A 233 13.37 -36.83 11.30
CA PHE A 233 13.62 -37.22 9.91
C PHE A 233 15.13 -37.21 9.66
N ALA A 234 15.62 -38.23 8.93
CA ALA A 234 17.05 -38.36 8.65
C ALA A 234 17.66 -37.21 7.85
N ASP A 235 16.83 -36.50 7.12
CA ASP A 235 17.19 -35.37 6.26
C ASP A 235 16.86 -33.99 6.84
N VAL A 236 16.56 -33.91 8.14
CA VAL A 236 16.33 -32.67 8.88
C VAL A 236 17.45 -32.45 9.88
N PRO A 237 18.48 -31.64 9.55
CA PRO A 237 19.58 -31.32 10.49
C PRO A 237 19.07 -30.62 11.75
N ALA A 238 19.68 -30.89 12.90
CA ALA A 238 19.22 -30.41 14.21
C ALA A 238 19.24 -28.89 14.37
N ASP A 239 20.08 -28.19 13.63
CA ASP A 239 20.32 -26.75 13.69
C ASP A 239 19.76 -25.94 12.50
N SER A 240 18.94 -26.59 11.66
CA SER A 240 18.30 -25.90 10.54
C SER A 240 17.21 -24.93 11.02
N TYR A 241 16.98 -23.84 10.28
CA TYR A 241 15.94 -22.85 10.60
C TYR A 241 14.53 -23.42 10.66
N TYR A 242 14.31 -24.57 10.04
CA TYR A 242 13.03 -25.26 9.97
C TYR A 242 12.89 -26.45 10.95
N THR A 243 13.91 -26.79 11.71
CA THR A 243 13.90 -27.99 12.59
C THR A 243 12.73 -27.97 13.55
N LYS A 244 12.51 -26.86 14.26
CA LYS A 244 11.39 -26.68 15.19
C LYS A 244 10.05 -26.72 14.48
N ALA A 245 9.96 -26.08 13.31
CA ALA A 245 8.75 -26.06 12.51
C ALA A 245 8.35 -27.46 12.02
N VAL A 246 9.31 -28.26 11.59
CA VAL A 246 9.08 -29.65 11.18
C VAL A 246 8.64 -30.51 12.37
N ALA A 247 9.31 -30.40 13.51
CA ALA A 247 8.95 -31.12 14.75
C ALA A 247 7.51 -30.79 15.18
N TRP A 248 7.16 -29.51 15.21
CA TRP A 248 5.81 -29.04 15.48
C TRP A 248 4.78 -29.58 14.49
N ALA A 249 5.11 -29.57 13.19
CA ALA A 249 4.21 -30.07 12.15
C ALA A 249 3.93 -31.56 12.27
N VAL A 250 4.94 -32.37 12.72
CA VAL A 250 4.76 -33.80 13.04
C VAL A 250 3.86 -33.98 14.26
N GLU A 251 4.14 -33.28 15.35
CA GLU A 251 3.35 -33.35 16.59
C GLU A 251 1.88 -33.05 16.40
N ASN A 252 1.59 -32.12 15.51
CA ASN A 252 0.23 -31.67 15.21
C ASN A 252 -0.42 -32.44 14.03
N GLY A 253 0.21 -33.51 13.56
CA GLY A 253 -0.35 -34.33 12.48
C GLY A 253 -0.41 -33.64 11.13
N ILE A 254 0.30 -32.52 10.94
CA ILE A 254 0.30 -31.73 9.71
C ILE A 254 1.05 -32.48 8.61
N THR A 255 2.16 -33.15 8.96
CA THR A 255 2.95 -33.96 8.04
C THR A 255 3.48 -35.24 8.67
N GLY A 256 3.53 -36.31 7.91
CA GLY A 256 4.24 -37.55 8.24
C GLY A 256 5.50 -37.73 7.37
N GLY A 257 5.96 -36.70 6.68
CA GLY A 257 7.09 -36.79 5.77
C GLY A 257 6.69 -37.20 4.35
N THR A 258 7.68 -37.68 3.59
CA THR A 258 7.52 -38.13 2.19
C THR A 258 7.74 -39.66 2.04
N GLY A 259 7.96 -40.36 3.12
CA GLY A 259 8.31 -41.78 3.13
C GLY A 259 9.78 -41.98 3.51
N ASP A 260 10.14 -43.23 3.79
CA ASP A 260 11.52 -43.67 4.09
C ASP A 260 12.22 -42.84 5.21
N GLY A 261 11.47 -42.40 6.22
CA GLY A 261 11.99 -41.56 7.30
C GLY A 261 12.51 -40.19 6.87
N LYS A 262 12.03 -39.67 5.74
CA LYS A 262 12.42 -38.37 5.18
C LYS A 262 11.28 -37.36 5.21
N PHE A 263 11.63 -36.09 5.44
CA PHE A 263 10.75 -34.94 5.29
C PHE A 263 10.84 -34.30 3.92
N SER A 264 11.97 -34.40 3.25
CA SER A 264 12.34 -33.78 1.98
C SER A 264 12.27 -32.24 2.05
N PRO A 265 13.04 -31.57 2.93
CA PRO A 265 12.91 -30.15 3.24
C PRO A 265 13.08 -29.25 2.01
N ASN A 266 13.98 -29.61 1.12
CA ASN A 266 14.33 -28.84 -0.08
C ASN A 266 13.46 -29.17 -1.31
N ALA A 267 12.60 -30.18 -1.23
CA ALA A 267 11.68 -30.46 -2.32
C ALA A 267 10.65 -29.34 -2.46
N THR A 268 10.34 -28.98 -3.69
CA THR A 268 9.25 -28.04 -3.98
C THR A 268 7.93 -28.59 -3.42
N CYS A 269 7.15 -27.73 -2.80
CA CYS A 269 5.84 -28.09 -2.29
C CYS A 269 4.77 -27.75 -3.35
N THR A 270 3.98 -28.72 -3.71
CA THR A 270 2.88 -28.52 -4.62
C THR A 270 1.68 -27.85 -3.96
N ARG A 271 0.75 -27.30 -4.75
CA ARG A 271 -0.43 -26.59 -4.22
C ARG A 271 -1.32 -27.50 -3.37
N GLU A 272 -1.52 -28.75 -3.80
CA GLU A 272 -2.30 -29.70 -2.97
C GLU A 272 -1.61 -30.04 -1.66
N GLN A 273 -0.28 -30.15 -1.63
CA GLN A 273 0.47 -30.35 -0.40
C GLN A 273 0.37 -29.15 0.54
N ALA A 274 0.51 -27.94 -0.01
CA ALA A 274 0.41 -26.69 0.74
C ALA A 274 -0.96 -26.55 1.41
N VAL A 275 -2.05 -26.76 0.66
CA VAL A 275 -3.40 -26.68 1.18
C VAL A 275 -3.70 -27.82 2.16
N ALA A 276 -3.18 -29.03 1.93
CA ALA A 276 -3.32 -30.14 2.88
C ALA A 276 -2.61 -29.84 4.22
N PHE A 277 -1.44 -29.21 4.20
CA PHE A 277 -0.76 -28.77 5.41
C PHE A 277 -1.57 -27.70 6.16
N LEU A 278 -2.09 -26.70 5.44
CA LEU A 278 -2.89 -25.64 6.02
C LEU A 278 -4.19 -26.17 6.64
N TYR A 279 -4.89 -27.05 5.94
CA TYR A 279 -6.11 -27.72 6.43
C TYR A 279 -5.86 -28.48 7.72
N ARG A 280 -4.79 -29.29 7.76
CA ARG A 280 -4.40 -30.04 8.97
C ARG A 280 -3.98 -29.11 10.11
N ALA A 281 -3.25 -28.03 9.81
CA ALA A 281 -2.89 -27.01 10.79
C ALA A 281 -4.12 -26.28 11.37
N SER A 282 -5.22 -26.22 10.60
CA SER A 282 -6.52 -25.70 11.03
C SER A 282 -7.38 -26.72 11.80
N GLY A 283 -6.85 -27.90 12.13
CA GLY A 283 -7.53 -28.95 12.88
C GLY A 283 -8.40 -29.86 12.02
N SER A 284 -8.21 -29.91 10.72
CA SER A 284 -8.96 -30.74 9.76
C SER A 284 -10.49 -30.60 9.95
N PRO A 285 -11.08 -29.41 9.85
CA PRO A 285 -12.49 -29.20 10.09
C PRO A 285 -13.35 -30.02 9.13
N ALA A 286 -14.51 -30.53 9.59
CA ALA A 286 -15.40 -31.32 8.77
C ALA A 286 -15.86 -30.56 7.52
N VAL A 287 -15.82 -31.21 6.36
CA VAL A 287 -16.24 -30.65 5.09
C VAL A 287 -17.43 -31.42 4.56
N SER A 288 -18.50 -30.71 4.20
CA SER A 288 -19.68 -31.31 3.56
C SER A 288 -19.63 -31.10 2.05
N GLY A 289 -19.68 -32.18 1.25
CA GLY A 289 -19.59 -32.16 -0.21
C GLY A 289 -18.14 -31.93 -0.73
N GLY A 290 -17.93 -32.24 -1.99
CA GLY A 290 -16.62 -32.11 -2.65
C GLY A 290 -16.29 -30.70 -3.11
N SER A 291 -15.09 -30.54 -3.68
CA SER A 291 -14.67 -29.34 -4.38
C SER A 291 -15.32 -29.25 -5.76
N ALA A 292 -15.57 -28.02 -6.23
CA ALA A 292 -16.07 -27.76 -7.58
C ALA A 292 -14.97 -27.78 -8.65
N PHE A 293 -13.71 -27.92 -8.26
CA PHE A 293 -12.58 -27.97 -9.22
C PHE A 293 -12.52 -29.32 -9.97
N ASN A 294 -12.43 -29.24 -11.29
CA ASN A 294 -12.48 -30.40 -12.18
C ASN A 294 -11.24 -31.31 -12.10
N ASP A 295 -10.11 -30.81 -11.62
CA ASP A 295 -8.83 -31.51 -11.47
C ASP A 295 -8.61 -32.10 -10.06
N VAL A 296 -9.64 -32.10 -9.22
CA VAL A 296 -9.60 -32.64 -7.84
C VAL A 296 -10.44 -33.91 -7.79
N ALA A 297 -9.77 -35.07 -7.82
CA ALA A 297 -10.47 -36.34 -7.69
C ALA A 297 -11.05 -36.50 -6.28
N ALA A 298 -12.29 -36.99 -6.17
CA ALA A 298 -12.98 -37.10 -4.89
C ALA A 298 -12.29 -38.03 -3.87
N ASN A 299 -11.48 -38.97 -4.33
CA ASN A 299 -10.66 -39.87 -3.50
C ASN A 299 -9.21 -39.43 -3.30
N ALA A 300 -8.85 -38.24 -3.75
CA ALA A 300 -7.51 -37.69 -3.54
C ALA A 300 -7.27 -37.39 -2.05
N TYR A 301 -6.07 -37.64 -1.54
CA TYR A 301 -5.73 -37.39 -0.12
C TYR A 301 -5.91 -35.93 0.32
N TYR A 302 -5.99 -35.01 -0.64
CA TYR A 302 -6.17 -33.60 -0.43
C TYR A 302 -7.59 -33.10 -0.78
N ALA A 303 -8.50 -33.97 -1.18
CA ALA A 303 -9.83 -33.59 -1.67
C ALA A 303 -10.59 -32.73 -0.64
N ASP A 304 -10.64 -33.18 0.62
CA ASP A 304 -11.30 -32.45 1.72
C ASP A 304 -10.59 -31.10 2.00
N ALA A 305 -9.27 -31.09 1.94
CA ALA A 305 -8.49 -29.87 2.15
C ALA A 305 -8.79 -28.81 1.08
N VAL A 306 -8.88 -29.22 -0.18
CA VAL A 306 -9.21 -28.31 -1.29
C VAL A 306 -10.66 -27.85 -1.18
N ALA A 307 -11.61 -28.74 -0.90
CA ALA A 307 -13.02 -28.38 -0.70
C ALA A 307 -13.20 -27.40 0.47
N TRP A 308 -12.45 -27.60 1.57
CA TRP A 308 -12.42 -26.68 2.70
C TRP A 308 -11.88 -25.30 2.28
N ALA A 309 -10.74 -25.27 1.59
CA ALA A 309 -10.09 -24.03 1.17
C ALA A 309 -10.94 -23.24 0.16
N GLU A 310 -11.67 -23.91 -0.73
CA GLU A 310 -12.62 -23.30 -1.65
C GLU A 310 -13.80 -22.67 -0.88
N LYS A 311 -14.44 -23.41 0.00
CA LYS A 311 -15.60 -22.96 0.78
C LYS A 311 -15.32 -21.80 1.71
N ASN A 312 -14.10 -21.71 2.21
CA ASN A 312 -13.65 -20.62 3.07
C ASN A 312 -12.94 -19.50 2.30
N GLU A 313 -13.10 -19.46 0.98
CA GLU A 313 -12.53 -18.44 0.09
C GLU A 313 -10.99 -18.28 0.18
N ILE A 314 -10.32 -19.31 0.70
CA ILE A 314 -8.86 -19.35 0.82
C ILE A 314 -8.22 -19.43 -0.56
N THR A 315 -8.86 -20.20 -1.47
CA THR A 315 -8.44 -20.31 -2.88
C THR A 315 -9.62 -20.25 -3.83
N GLY A 316 -9.43 -19.56 -4.97
CA GLY A 316 -10.31 -19.60 -6.14
C GLY A 316 -9.75 -20.43 -7.28
N GLY A 317 -8.72 -21.27 -7.01
CA GLY A 317 -8.04 -22.05 -8.04
C GLY A 317 -7.08 -21.22 -8.90
N ILE A 318 -6.82 -21.72 -10.12
CA ILE A 318 -5.94 -21.08 -11.11
C ILE A 318 -6.68 -20.60 -12.36
N GLY A 319 -8.02 -20.64 -12.32
CA GLY A 319 -8.89 -20.33 -13.44
C GLY A 319 -9.34 -21.58 -14.20
N GLY A 320 -10.34 -21.39 -15.07
CA GLY A 320 -10.88 -22.49 -15.89
C GLY A 320 -11.52 -23.65 -15.11
N GLY A 321 -11.92 -23.42 -13.86
CA GLY A 321 -12.48 -24.48 -12.99
C GLY A 321 -11.42 -25.46 -12.47
N LEU A 322 -10.15 -25.04 -12.43
CA LEU A 322 -9.03 -25.88 -12.00
C LEU A 322 -8.44 -25.36 -10.68
N PHE A 323 -8.11 -26.27 -9.78
CA PHE A 323 -7.32 -25.97 -8.59
C PHE A 323 -5.82 -25.87 -8.91
N GLY A 324 -5.33 -26.64 -9.84
CA GLY A 324 -3.90 -26.75 -10.19
C GLY A 324 -3.12 -27.60 -9.19
N SER A 325 -3.64 -28.78 -8.82
CA SER A 325 -3.12 -29.62 -7.75
C SER A 325 -1.61 -29.87 -7.84
N GLY A 326 -1.13 -30.37 -8.99
CA GLY A 326 0.29 -30.71 -9.17
C GLY A 326 1.22 -29.53 -9.44
N ASN A 327 0.69 -28.28 -9.50
CA ASN A 327 1.53 -27.11 -9.71
C ASN A 327 2.32 -26.75 -8.45
N ASP A 328 3.51 -26.19 -8.64
CA ASP A 328 4.30 -25.65 -7.54
C ASP A 328 3.53 -24.55 -6.82
N CYS A 329 3.57 -24.56 -5.48
CA CYS A 329 3.02 -23.47 -4.67
C CYS A 329 4.05 -22.35 -4.56
N THR A 330 3.71 -21.16 -5.06
CA THR A 330 4.60 -20.00 -4.96
C THR A 330 4.55 -19.36 -3.57
N ARG A 331 5.55 -18.54 -3.26
CA ARG A 331 5.63 -17.78 -2.00
C ARG A 331 4.43 -16.84 -1.85
N ALA A 332 4.02 -16.16 -2.92
CA ALA A 332 2.82 -15.32 -2.92
C ALA A 332 1.55 -16.12 -2.61
N GLN A 333 1.41 -17.30 -3.21
CA GLN A 333 0.24 -18.15 -3.00
C GLN A 333 0.13 -18.63 -1.55
N ILE A 334 1.21 -19.13 -0.96
CA ILE A 334 1.13 -19.64 0.42
C ILE A 334 0.84 -18.53 1.43
N VAL A 335 1.46 -17.35 1.32
CA VAL A 335 1.14 -16.26 2.25
C VAL A 335 -0.28 -15.75 2.06
N THR A 336 -0.81 -15.76 0.82
CA THR A 336 -2.22 -15.43 0.55
C THR A 336 -3.18 -16.45 1.18
N PHE A 337 -2.88 -17.73 1.10
CA PHE A 337 -3.66 -18.78 1.75
C PHE A 337 -3.66 -18.61 3.27
N LEU A 338 -2.50 -18.36 3.86
CA LEU A 338 -2.38 -18.08 5.29
C LEU A 338 -3.16 -16.83 5.70
N TYR A 339 -2.97 -15.72 4.99
CA TYR A 339 -3.65 -14.46 5.26
C TYR A 339 -5.18 -14.65 5.28
N ARG A 340 -5.75 -15.26 4.24
CA ARG A 340 -7.19 -15.52 4.15
C ARG A 340 -7.68 -16.46 5.26
N THR A 341 -6.87 -17.42 5.66
CA THR A 341 -7.22 -18.34 6.76
C THR A 341 -7.26 -17.65 8.12
N TYR A 342 -6.34 -16.73 8.38
CA TYR A 342 -6.20 -16.09 9.69
C TYR A 342 -6.97 -14.77 9.82
N GLN A 343 -7.22 -14.06 8.72
CA GLN A 343 -7.99 -12.80 8.72
C GLN A 343 -9.50 -13.00 8.57
N GLY A 344 -9.93 -14.12 8.06
CA GLY A 344 -11.34 -14.49 7.96
C GLY A 344 -11.96 -15.03 9.25
N LYS A 345 -11.25 -14.88 10.39
CA LYS A 345 -11.71 -15.37 11.71
C LYS A 345 -11.95 -14.21 12.66
#